data_996f95297893dca60777d0a5052d8f6e
#
_entry.id   996f95297893dca60777d0a5052d8f6e
#
_cell.length_a   1.000
_cell.length_b   1.000
_cell.length_c   1.000
_cell.angle_alpha   90.00
_cell.angle_beta   90.00
_cell.angle_gamma   90.00
#
_symmetry.space_group_name_H-M   'P 1'
#
loop_
_entity.id
_entity.type
_entity.pdbx_description
1 polymer ?
#
loop_
_entity_poly.entity_id
_entity_poly.type
_entity_poly.pdbx_seq_one_letter_code
_entity_poly.pdbx_strand_id
1 'polypeptide(L)'
;MRHDRALRRKTGFRLLLGGLAALMAGPAIAQSCLQPAERTAFDVRALQSKLMVAALACSRDAEYNAFVRKFQGELAASYRGIQGHFRRTAGNAHQRELDGFITQLANAHSQDGIRAGSQFCPLTTPLFELALAQTNVEGLAQFTQERNVLNPLTTPACPAAAPAAPARPRPGQRPAAR
;
A
#
# COMPACT_ATOMS: atom_id res chain seq x y z
N MET A 1 -71.44 -47.79 -13.92
CA MET A 1 -70.90 -49.15 -14.09
C MET A 1 -69.46 -49.13 -13.80
N ARG A 2 -69.04 -49.90 -12.80
CA ARG A 2 -67.73 -50.56 -12.58
C ARG A 2 -66.52 -49.66 -12.41
N HIS A 3 -66.02 -49.64 -11.21
CA HIS A 3 -65.03 -50.50 -10.51
C HIS A 3 -63.60 -50.08 -10.74
N ASP A 4 -63.01 -49.60 -9.67
CA ASP A 4 -61.97 -50.25 -8.82
C ASP A 4 -60.57 -50.15 -9.45
N ARG A 5 -59.59 -49.67 -8.79
CA ARG A 5 -58.89 -50.25 -7.64
C ARG A 5 -57.75 -49.37 -7.20
N ALA A 6 -57.66 -49.27 -5.92
CA ALA A 6 -56.52 -48.76 -5.18
C ALA A 6 -55.18 -49.45 -5.55
N LEU A 7 -54.11 -48.69 -5.60
CA LEU A 7 -52.79 -49.18 -5.23
C LEU A 7 -52.03 -48.16 -4.41
N ARG A 8 -52.00 -48.44 -3.15
CA ARG A 8 -51.04 -47.83 -2.20
C ARG A 8 -49.62 -48.12 -2.66
N ARG A 9 -48.82 -47.06 -2.90
CA ARG A 9 -47.37 -47.18 -2.83
C ARG A 9 -46.88 -46.23 -1.76
N LYS A 10 -46.52 -46.84 -0.64
CA LYS A 10 -45.65 -46.27 0.39
C LYS A 10 -44.26 -46.11 -0.24
N THR A 11 -43.80 -44.93 -0.45
CA THR A 11 -42.40 -44.69 -0.73
C THR A 11 -41.89 -43.68 0.26
N GLY A 12 -40.90 -44.14 1.02
CA GLY A 12 -40.33 -43.47 2.18
C GLY A 12 -39.74 -42.12 1.86
N PHE A 13 -40.08 -41.20 2.69
CA PHE A 13 -39.52 -39.88 2.80
C PHE A 13 -38.13 -40.01 3.43
N ARG A 14 -37.11 -40.17 2.59
CA ARG A 14 -35.69 -40.06 3.02
C ARG A 14 -35.38 -38.58 3.15
N LEU A 15 -35.41 -38.09 4.37
CA LEU A 15 -34.83 -36.81 4.76
C LEU A 15 -33.31 -36.83 4.48
N LEU A 16 -32.89 -36.32 3.34
CA LEU A 16 -31.53 -35.91 3.12
C LEU A 16 -31.30 -34.60 3.87
N LEU A 17 -30.74 -34.70 5.09
CA LEU A 17 -30.10 -33.56 5.75
C LEU A 17 -28.85 -33.22 4.99
N GLY A 18 -28.94 -32.43 3.92
CA GLY A 18 -27.85 -31.74 3.28
C GLY A 18 -27.40 -30.61 4.19
N GLY A 19 -26.30 -30.82 4.90
CA GLY A 19 -25.66 -29.77 5.69
C GLY A 19 -25.24 -28.60 4.79
N LEU A 20 -25.96 -27.48 4.87
CA LEU A 20 -25.57 -26.21 4.26
C LEU A 20 -24.45 -25.63 5.11
N ALA A 21 -23.18 -25.96 4.77
CA ALA A 21 -22.02 -25.25 5.28
C ALA A 21 -22.08 -23.84 4.68
N ALA A 22 -22.71 -22.90 5.40
CA ALA A 22 -22.62 -21.49 5.06
C ALA A 22 -21.17 -21.02 5.22
N LEU A 23 -20.46 -20.92 4.10
CA LEU A 23 -19.22 -20.19 4.02
C LEU A 23 -19.54 -18.72 4.37
N MET A 24 -19.24 -18.33 5.60
CA MET A 24 -19.24 -16.95 6.04
C MET A 24 -18.07 -16.24 5.30
N ALA A 25 -18.28 -15.91 4.03
CA ALA A 25 -17.48 -14.91 3.36
C ALA A 25 -17.86 -13.57 3.99
N GLY A 26 -17.14 -13.19 5.04
CA GLY A 26 -17.26 -11.83 5.58
C GLY A 26 -16.99 -10.83 4.45
N PRO A 27 -17.67 -9.68 4.42
CA PRO A 27 -17.40 -8.65 3.44
C PRO A 27 -15.91 -8.31 3.56
N ALA A 28 -15.15 -8.54 2.50
CA ALA A 28 -13.80 -8.00 2.37
C ALA A 28 -13.96 -6.48 2.25
N ILE A 29 -14.07 -5.80 3.39
CA ILE A 29 -14.01 -4.35 3.46
C ILE A 29 -12.64 -4.02 2.89
N ALA A 30 -12.60 -3.40 1.73
CA ALA A 30 -11.37 -2.88 1.15
C ALA A 30 -10.72 -2.01 2.23
N GLN A 31 -9.68 -2.57 2.88
CA GLN A 31 -9.07 -1.88 4.00
C GLN A 31 -8.43 -0.61 3.45
N SER A 32 -8.96 0.53 3.85
CA SER A 32 -8.45 1.86 3.51
C SER A 32 -7.14 2.19 4.24
N CYS A 33 -6.44 1.17 4.74
CA CYS A 33 -5.17 1.31 5.43
C CYS A 33 -3.97 1.21 4.48
N LEU A 34 -2.85 1.74 4.90
CA LEU A 34 -1.60 1.77 4.16
C LEU A 34 -0.80 0.49 4.42
N GLN A 35 -0.57 -0.29 3.37
CA GLN A 35 0.27 -1.48 3.45
C GLN A 35 1.76 -1.08 3.58
N PRO A 36 2.64 -1.94 4.17
CA PRO A 36 4.04 -1.59 4.36
C PRO A 36 4.77 -1.16 3.09
N ALA A 37 4.60 -1.91 1.99
CA ALA A 37 5.20 -1.58 0.70
C ALA A 37 4.65 -0.26 0.10
N GLU A 38 3.37 0.04 0.34
CA GLU A 38 2.77 1.32 -0.05
C GLU A 38 3.38 2.46 0.77
N ARG A 39 3.59 2.26 2.09
CA ARG A 39 4.25 3.25 2.94
C ARG A 39 5.63 3.63 2.40
N THR A 40 6.47 2.63 2.09
CA THR A 40 7.77 2.85 1.44
C THR A 40 7.63 3.68 0.16
N ALA A 41 6.65 3.35 -0.70
CA ALA A 41 6.41 4.08 -1.94
C ALA A 41 6.05 5.57 -1.70
N PHE A 42 5.19 5.85 -0.72
CA PHE A 42 4.80 7.21 -0.34
C PHE A 42 5.96 8.01 0.26
N ASP A 43 6.80 7.40 1.09
CA ASP A 43 7.97 8.05 1.70
C ASP A 43 9.01 8.40 0.63
N VAL A 44 9.32 7.47 -0.30
CA VAL A 44 10.22 7.74 -1.43
C VAL A 44 9.69 8.87 -2.33
N ARG A 45 8.39 8.91 -2.58
CA ARG A 45 7.76 9.98 -3.36
C ARG A 45 7.83 11.32 -2.62
N ALA A 46 7.68 11.32 -1.30
CA ALA A 46 7.83 12.53 -0.48
C ALA A 46 9.25 13.07 -0.58
N LEU A 47 10.27 12.21 -0.48
CA LEU A 47 11.67 12.61 -0.68
C LEU A 47 11.90 13.19 -2.07
N GLN A 48 11.44 12.52 -3.12
CA GLN A 48 11.57 13.01 -4.50
C GLN A 48 10.95 14.41 -4.66
N SER A 49 9.76 14.63 -4.11
CA SER A 49 9.09 15.92 -4.17
C SER A 49 9.85 17.00 -3.39
N LYS A 50 10.37 16.68 -2.20
CA LYS A 50 11.20 17.61 -1.40
C LYS A 50 12.45 18.03 -2.15
N LEU A 51 13.18 17.05 -2.73
CA LEU A 51 14.38 17.33 -3.52
C LEU A 51 14.07 18.13 -4.78
N MET A 52 12.95 17.87 -5.47
CA MET A 52 12.53 18.64 -6.63
C MET A 52 12.28 20.11 -6.28
N VAL A 53 11.53 20.37 -5.21
CA VAL A 53 11.27 21.74 -4.74
C VAL A 53 12.56 22.43 -4.32
N ALA A 54 13.45 21.73 -3.63
CA ALA A 54 14.76 22.24 -3.23
C ALA A 54 15.64 22.54 -4.46
N ALA A 55 15.63 21.69 -5.49
CA ALA A 55 16.37 21.92 -6.72
C ALA A 55 15.95 23.22 -7.40
N LEU A 56 14.64 23.40 -7.56
CA LEU A 56 14.09 24.61 -8.18
C LEU A 56 14.37 25.90 -7.36
N ALA A 57 14.23 25.82 -6.03
CA ALA A 57 14.40 26.99 -5.16
C ALA A 57 15.88 27.35 -4.91
N CYS A 58 16.78 26.37 -4.96
CA CYS A 58 18.20 26.54 -4.58
C CYS A 58 19.17 26.35 -5.75
N SER A 59 18.68 26.25 -7.00
CA SER A 59 19.48 26.01 -8.22
C SER A 59 20.33 24.75 -8.12
N ARG A 60 19.71 23.62 -7.70
CA ARG A 60 20.35 22.30 -7.52
C ARG A 60 19.85 21.28 -8.54
N ASP A 61 19.59 21.69 -9.77
CA ASP A 61 19.05 20.83 -10.83
C ASP A 61 19.99 19.67 -11.17
N ALA A 62 21.31 19.91 -11.14
CA ALA A 62 22.31 18.87 -11.43
C ALA A 62 22.25 17.73 -10.43
N GLU A 63 22.16 18.03 -9.13
CA GLU A 63 22.07 17.05 -8.05
C GLU A 63 20.73 16.30 -8.09
N TYR A 64 19.62 17.01 -8.35
CA TYR A 64 18.32 16.38 -8.53
C TYR A 64 18.32 15.42 -9.72
N ASN A 65 18.88 15.83 -10.85
CA ASN A 65 19.00 14.96 -12.03
C ASN A 65 19.89 13.74 -11.76
N ALA A 66 20.96 13.90 -10.98
CA ALA A 66 21.79 12.77 -10.54
C ALA A 66 20.99 11.78 -9.68
N PHE A 67 20.21 12.29 -8.73
CA PHE A 67 19.29 11.49 -7.90
C PHE A 67 18.28 10.73 -8.75
N VAL A 68 17.59 11.40 -9.67
CA VAL A 68 16.58 10.77 -10.54
C VAL A 68 17.21 9.70 -11.43
N ARG A 69 18.39 9.94 -12.00
CA ARG A 69 19.09 8.93 -12.81
C ARG A 69 19.51 7.73 -11.97
N LYS A 70 20.05 7.95 -10.78
CA LYS A 70 20.49 6.86 -9.89
C LYS A 70 19.34 5.95 -9.49
N PHE A 71 18.19 6.52 -9.14
CA PHE A 71 17.04 5.81 -8.57
C PHE A 71 15.85 5.69 -9.53
N GLN A 72 16.10 5.74 -10.84
CA GLN A 72 15.04 5.74 -11.84
C GLN A 72 14.07 4.56 -11.70
N GLY A 73 14.60 3.37 -11.45
CA GLY A 73 13.81 2.14 -11.26
C GLY A 73 12.93 2.20 -10.02
N GLU A 74 13.52 2.60 -8.89
CA GLU A 74 12.88 2.73 -7.58
C GLU A 74 11.79 3.80 -7.59
N LEU A 75 12.07 4.95 -8.19
CA LEU A 75 11.11 6.05 -8.33
C LEU A 75 9.91 5.64 -9.19
N ALA A 76 10.15 4.93 -10.30
CA ALA A 76 9.08 4.39 -11.14
C ALA A 76 8.27 3.31 -10.41
N ALA A 77 8.92 2.43 -9.65
CA ALA A 77 8.25 1.41 -8.86
C ALA A 77 7.40 2.04 -7.75
N SER A 78 7.93 3.03 -7.04
CA SER A 78 7.21 3.77 -6.00
C SER A 78 5.96 4.47 -6.57
N TYR A 79 6.07 5.10 -7.74
CA TYR A 79 4.91 5.71 -8.39
C TYR A 79 3.82 4.68 -8.73
N ARG A 80 4.21 3.50 -9.27
CA ARG A 80 3.26 2.41 -9.51
C ARG A 80 2.62 1.88 -8.21
N GLY A 81 3.39 1.81 -7.13
CA GLY A 81 2.88 1.43 -5.79
C GLY A 81 1.79 2.39 -5.30
N ILE A 82 2.02 3.70 -5.44
CA ILE A 82 1.04 4.74 -5.10
C ILE A 82 -0.22 4.63 -5.98
N GLN A 83 -0.06 4.42 -7.30
CA GLN A 83 -1.19 4.17 -8.20
C GLN A 83 -1.99 2.94 -7.76
N GLY A 84 -1.30 1.85 -7.36
CA GLY A 84 -1.92 0.64 -6.85
C GLY A 84 -2.74 0.89 -5.60
N HIS A 85 -2.20 1.68 -4.66
CA HIS A 85 -2.90 2.11 -3.46
C HIS A 85 -4.22 2.83 -3.79
N PHE A 86 -4.18 3.86 -4.63
CA PHE A 86 -5.39 4.61 -4.98
C PHE A 86 -6.39 3.77 -5.79
N ARG A 87 -5.94 2.86 -6.67
CA ARG A 87 -6.84 1.91 -7.34
C ARG A 87 -7.56 1.01 -6.33
N ARG A 88 -6.87 0.54 -5.31
CA ARG A 88 -7.42 -0.31 -4.27
C ARG A 88 -8.38 0.44 -3.35
N THR A 89 -8.08 1.69 -3.00
CA THR A 89 -8.82 2.44 -1.98
C THR A 89 -9.90 3.36 -2.55
N ALA A 90 -9.71 3.90 -3.75
CA ALA A 90 -10.59 4.89 -4.37
C ALA A 90 -11.33 4.39 -5.63
N GLY A 91 -11.04 3.17 -6.10
CA GLY A 91 -11.73 2.58 -7.26
C GLY A 91 -11.71 3.51 -8.48
N ASN A 92 -12.89 3.88 -8.99
CA ASN A 92 -13.01 4.74 -10.17
C ASN A 92 -12.49 6.17 -9.98
N ALA A 93 -12.35 6.63 -8.74
CA ALA A 93 -11.81 7.94 -8.41
C ALA A 93 -10.28 7.96 -8.29
N HIS A 94 -9.62 6.82 -8.49
CA HIS A 94 -8.18 6.63 -8.20
C HIS A 94 -7.27 7.67 -8.87
N GLN A 95 -7.55 8.06 -10.10
CA GLN A 95 -6.72 9.04 -10.80
C GLN A 95 -6.82 10.42 -10.15
N ARG A 96 -8.05 10.87 -9.82
CA ARG A 96 -8.26 12.15 -9.14
C ARG A 96 -7.59 12.19 -7.77
N GLU A 97 -7.67 11.11 -7.01
CA GLU A 97 -7.03 11.02 -5.69
C GLU A 97 -5.49 11.03 -5.79
N LEU A 98 -4.95 10.32 -6.79
CA LEU A 98 -3.51 10.34 -7.09
C LEU A 98 -3.04 11.76 -7.45
N ASP A 99 -3.72 12.42 -8.38
CA ASP A 99 -3.35 13.76 -8.83
C ASP A 99 -3.49 14.77 -7.68
N GLY A 100 -4.54 14.63 -6.86
CA GLY A 100 -4.74 15.40 -5.65
C GLY A 100 -3.59 15.22 -4.65
N PHE A 101 -3.17 14.00 -4.39
CA PHE A 101 -2.03 13.70 -3.51
C PHE A 101 -0.72 14.32 -4.04
N ILE A 102 -0.41 14.15 -5.33
CA ILE A 102 0.81 14.70 -5.93
C ILE A 102 0.84 16.22 -5.82
N THR A 103 -0.31 16.87 -6.06
CA THR A 103 -0.46 18.32 -5.93
C THR A 103 -0.29 18.79 -4.48
N GLN A 104 -0.93 18.11 -3.53
CA GLN A 104 -0.81 18.42 -2.10
C GLN A 104 0.63 18.26 -1.62
N LEU A 105 1.33 17.22 -2.07
CA LEU A 105 2.72 16.95 -1.70
C LEU A 105 3.65 18.07 -2.18
N ALA A 106 3.52 18.51 -3.44
CA ALA A 106 4.31 19.60 -3.98
C ALA A 106 4.01 20.92 -3.26
N ASN A 107 2.74 21.21 -3.00
CA ASN A 107 2.31 22.39 -2.25
C ASN A 107 2.84 22.38 -0.82
N ALA A 108 2.78 21.26 -0.13
CA ALA A 108 3.29 21.11 1.22
C ALA A 108 4.79 21.43 1.32
N HIS A 109 5.60 20.91 0.39
CA HIS A 109 7.04 21.20 0.34
C HIS A 109 7.35 22.63 -0.04
N SER A 110 6.57 23.23 -0.96
CA SER A 110 6.69 24.64 -1.33
C SER A 110 6.38 25.55 -0.15
N GLN A 111 5.30 25.27 0.58
CA GLN A 111 4.93 26.00 1.81
C GLN A 111 5.99 25.85 2.91
N ASP A 112 6.58 24.65 3.04
CA ASP A 112 7.70 24.43 3.96
C ASP A 112 8.90 25.30 3.61
N GLY A 113 9.22 25.43 2.31
CA GLY A 113 10.26 26.31 1.81
C GLY A 113 9.99 27.79 2.12
N ILE A 114 8.75 28.24 1.92
CA ILE A 114 8.35 29.62 2.25
C ILE A 114 8.51 29.89 3.76
N ARG A 115 8.07 28.97 4.60
CA ARG A 115 8.21 29.10 6.07
C ARG A 115 9.68 29.14 6.54
N ALA A 116 10.53 28.32 5.92
CA ALA A 116 11.95 28.31 6.24
C ALA A 116 12.71 29.55 5.76
N GLY A 117 12.19 30.25 4.77
CA GLY A 117 12.77 31.49 4.24
C GLY A 117 14.24 31.30 3.82
N SER A 118 15.14 32.16 4.28
CA SER A 118 16.56 32.08 3.97
C SER A 118 17.27 30.82 4.44
N GLN A 119 16.67 30.07 5.39
CA GLN A 119 17.23 28.83 5.91
C GLN A 119 16.89 27.62 5.02
N PHE A 120 15.97 27.75 4.07
CA PHE A 120 15.54 26.62 3.26
C PHE A 120 16.69 25.95 2.52
N CYS A 121 17.46 26.72 1.76
CA CYS A 121 18.57 26.16 0.99
C CYS A 121 19.70 25.60 1.85
N PRO A 122 20.19 26.28 2.89
CA PRO A 122 21.15 25.68 3.81
C PRO A 122 20.68 24.35 4.42
N LEU A 123 19.41 24.23 4.77
CA LEU A 123 18.86 23.00 5.40
C LEU A 123 18.62 21.87 4.37
N THR A 124 18.28 22.20 3.13
CA THR A 124 17.90 21.18 2.13
C THR A 124 19.04 20.76 1.22
N THR A 125 20.05 21.59 0.97
CA THR A 125 21.17 21.24 0.11
C THR A 125 21.91 19.96 0.56
N PRO A 126 22.18 19.72 1.83
CA PRO A 126 22.83 18.48 2.27
C PRO A 126 22.00 17.22 2.01
N LEU A 127 20.69 17.34 1.83
CA LEU A 127 19.81 16.18 1.59
C LEU A 127 20.13 15.50 0.25
N PHE A 128 20.63 16.22 -0.75
CA PHE A 128 20.98 15.64 -2.05
C PHE A 128 22.12 14.62 -1.92
N GLU A 129 23.19 14.99 -1.24
CA GLU A 129 24.33 14.10 -1.02
C GLU A 129 23.90 12.88 -0.20
N LEU A 130 23.18 13.11 0.91
CA LEU A 130 22.72 12.04 1.79
C LEU A 130 21.71 11.09 1.10
N ALA A 131 20.84 11.62 0.24
CA ALA A 131 19.94 10.80 -0.57
C ALA A 131 20.73 10.01 -1.62
N LEU A 132 21.74 10.62 -2.25
CA LEU A 132 22.61 9.93 -3.19
C LEU A 132 23.50 8.86 -2.54
N ALA A 133 23.76 8.94 -1.24
CA ALA A 133 24.48 7.90 -0.51
C ALA A 133 23.64 6.63 -0.28
N GLN A 134 22.31 6.70 -0.39
CA GLN A 134 21.43 5.53 -0.24
C GLN A 134 21.66 4.53 -1.39
N THR A 135 21.39 3.24 -1.12
CA THR A 135 21.69 2.16 -2.07
C THR A 135 20.43 1.48 -2.65
N ASN A 136 19.27 1.63 -1.98
CA ASN A 136 18.03 0.96 -2.35
C ASN A 136 16.81 1.77 -1.89
N VAL A 137 15.61 1.27 -2.24
CA VAL A 137 14.33 1.91 -1.94
C VAL A 137 14.02 1.97 -0.43
N GLU A 138 14.42 0.96 0.33
CA GLU A 138 14.24 0.90 1.78
C GLU A 138 15.09 1.97 2.48
N GLY A 139 16.34 2.13 2.04
CA GLY A 139 17.24 3.19 2.54
C GLY A 139 16.68 4.59 2.25
N LEU A 140 16.12 4.82 1.06
CA LEU A 140 15.44 6.09 0.74
C LEU A 140 14.23 6.35 1.64
N ALA A 141 13.40 5.33 1.89
CA ALA A 141 12.23 5.47 2.75
C ALA A 141 12.64 5.71 4.21
N GLN A 142 13.60 4.97 4.73
CA GLN A 142 14.14 5.17 6.07
C GLN A 142 14.73 6.57 6.22
N PHE A 143 15.57 7.00 5.27
CA PHE A 143 16.14 8.34 5.24
C PHE A 143 15.05 9.42 5.27
N THR A 144 13.95 9.23 4.53
CA THR A 144 12.79 10.14 4.51
C THR A 144 12.18 10.28 5.89
N GLN A 145 12.01 9.18 6.61
CA GLN A 145 11.46 9.15 7.96
C GLN A 145 12.41 9.79 8.98
N GLU A 146 13.70 9.44 8.95
CA GLU A 146 14.73 9.98 9.85
C GLU A 146 14.90 11.50 9.72
N ARG A 147 14.73 12.02 8.50
CA ARG A 147 14.81 13.46 8.22
C ARG A 147 13.48 14.17 8.37
N ASN A 148 12.43 13.47 8.82
CA ASN A 148 11.09 14.02 8.98
C ASN A 148 10.62 14.77 7.71
N VAL A 149 10.91 14.19 6.52
CA VAL A 149 10.45 14.78 5.26
C VAL A 149 8.92 14.75 5.24
N LEU A 150 8.34 15.90 5.04
CA LEU A 150 6.90 16.10 5.13
C LEU A 150 6.15 15.20 4.13
N ASN A 151 5.18 14.45 4.65
CA ASN A 151 4.30 13.62 3.84
C ASN A 151 2.85 13.90 4.28
N PRO A 152 2.02 14.54 3.45
CA PRO A 152 0.65 14.91 3.80
C PRO A 152 -0.33 13.73 3.86
N LEU A 153 0.15 12.50 3.62
CA LEU A 153 -0.70 11.32 3.66
C LEU A 153 -1.20 11.05 5.09
N THR A 154 -2.51 11.04 5.26
CA THR A 154 -3.18 10.80 6.55
C THR A 154 -3.66 9.37 6.74
N THR A 155 -3.52 8.52 5.72
CA THR A 155 -3.97 7.13 5.77
C THR A 155 -3.21 6.35 6.85
N PRO A 156 -3.90 5.70 7.81
CA PRO A 156 -3.24 4.93 8.85
C PRO A 156 -2.59 3.67 8.28
N ALA A 157 -1.51 3.20 8.92
CA ALA A 157 -0.91 1.92 8.57
C ALA A 157 -1.89 0.76 8.80
N CYS A 158 -1.83 -0.27 7.95
CA CYS A 158 -2.59 -1.50 8.20
C CYS A 158 -2.09 -2.16 9.51
N PRO A 159 -2.99 -2.75 10.31
CA PRO A 159 -2.57 -3.58 11.43
C PRO A 159 -1.60 -4.66 10.95
N ALA A 160 -0.54 -4.93 11.73
CA ALA A 160 0.34 -6.04 11.45
C ALA A 160 -0.51 -7.32 11.32
N ALA A 161 -0.27 -8.11 10.26
CA ALA A 161 -0.94 -9.41 10.16
C ALA A 161 -0.64 -10.21 11.42
N ALA A 162 -1.69 -10.70 12.10
CA ALA A 162 -1.50 -11.61 13.23
C ALA A 162 -0.63 -12.78 12.75
N PRO A 163 0.33 -13.26 13.56
CA PRO A 163 1.12 -14.42 13.22
C PRO A 163 0.17 -15.54 12.78
N ALA A 164 0.42 -16.13 11.61
CA ALA A 164 -0.40 -17.23 11.13
C ALA A 164 -0.42 -18.30 12.22
N ALA A 165 -1.61 -18.64 12.71
CA ALA A 165 -1.75 -19.71 13.68
C ALA A 165 -1.05 -20.98 13.12
N PRO A 166 -0.27 -21.71 13.91
CA PRO A 166 0.41 -22.90 13.43
C PRO A 166 -0.62 -23.80 12.75
N ALA A 167 -0.31 -24.21 11.52
CA ALA A 167 -1.20 -25.05 10.73
C ALA A 167 -1.57 -26.28 11.56
N ARG A 168 -2.86 -26.48 11.83
CA ARG A 168 -3.35 -27.70 12.52
C ARG A 168 -2.85 -28.89 11.73
N PRO A 169 -2.22 -29.89 12.40
CA PRO A 169 -1.83 -31.13 11.73
C PRO A 169 -3.04 -31.73 11.04
N ARG A 170 -2.90 -32.08 9.78
CA ARG A 170 -3.97 -32.78 9.04
C ARG A 170 -4.26 -34.11 9.74
N PRO A 171 -5.55 -34.43 10.05
CA PRO A 171 -5.90 -35.72 10.59
C PRO A 171 -5.44 -36.80 9.60
N GLY A 172 -4.53 -37.68 10.02
CA GLY A 172 -4.09 -38.81 9.21
C GLY A 172 -2.58 -38.88 8.85
N GLN A 173 -1.77 -37.88 9.15
CA GLN A 173 -0.32 -38.02 9.01
C GLN A 173 0.26 -38.71 10.25
N ARG A 174 0.54 -40.03 10.13
CA ARG A 174 1.33 -40.78 11.11
C ARG A 174 2.77 -40.24 11.11
N PRO A 175 3.37 -39.96 12.29
CA PRO A 175 4.78 -39.58 12.32
C PRO A 175 5.63 -40.74 11.78
N ALA A 176 6.56 -40.40 10.87
CA ALA A 176 7.57 -41.36 10.43
C ALA A 176 8.44 -41.73 11.66
N ALA A 177 8.45 -43.01 12.03
CA ALA A 177 9.32 -43.55 13.06
C ALA A 177 10.77 -43.39 12.59
N ARG A 178 11.62 -42.87 13.47
CA ARG A 178 13.07 -42.93 13.35
C ARG A 178 13.58 -44.28 13.79
#